data_b54820f250369a09e56d792bb48da870
#
_entry.id   b54820f250369a09e56d792bb48da870
#
_cell.length_a   1.000
_cell.length_b   1.000
_cell.length_c   1.000
_cell.angle_alpha   90.00
_cell.angle_beta   90.00
_cell.angle_gamma   90.00
#
_symmetry.space_group_name_H-M   'P 1'
#
loop_
_entity.id
_entity.type
_entity.pdbx_description
1 polymer ?
#
loop_
_entity_poly.entity_id
_entity_poly.type
_entity_poly.pdbx_seq_one_letter_code
_entity_poly.pdbx_strand_id
1 'polypeptide(L)'
;MPVTTLRQASQRFDGFYVPRFEIRSGGAGVSPEVLRDVLQVTYNDSTTEIDSFDMTLNNWDPRTREFKYVGAERSVAGATARERLFNPGAAEFELRFGYGARLVPVMRGYAASLEPSFSAGASTLTVRALNVLQRLRTRQHRDSWPNSRVPRGQVKISRIAQDIGERRVEGPFPLPIRIDEAAMAREPSLEHVVQNNQHDVDFLIEQARRFGYVLYVDQEPAGEGRTREVLHFGPPPSRPTYELEWGKSLIDFTPKLSTANQLTAVEVRSRNRDTDEAIRERVTLDDVDENSDLHDIVRGSGPRAADFAREHVITDQPQHDAAQGRRTATDTLRKRLQELVEATGTTVGLPDLRAGLTLRIVGLGARFSGNYFVKKTTHTFDAGGYRTKFTARREAPL
;
A
#
# COMPACT_ATOMS: atom_id res chain seq x y z
N MET A 1 16.98 -3.56 10.73
CA MET A 1 16.61 -3.30 12.15
C MET A 1 16.20 -4.63 12.77
N PRO A 2 16.34 -4.87 14.08
CA PRO A 2 15.80 -6.06 14.71
C PRO A 2 14.27 -6.07 14.61
N VAL A 3 13.66 -7.26 14.57
CA VAL A 3 12.20 -7.44 14.56
C VAL A 3 11.64 -6.91 15.88
N THR A 4 10.62 -6.06 15.82
CA THR A 4 10.00 -5.45 16.99
C THR A 4 8.90 -6.37 17.54
N THR A 5 9.04 -6.86 18.76
CA THR A 5 7.97 -7.58 19.46
C THR A 5 6.93 -6.60 20.01
N LEU A 6 5.70 -7.09 20.30
CA LEU A 6 4.68 -6.24 20.91
C LEU A 6 5.13 -5.62 22.23
N ARG A 7 5.94 -6.32 23.02
CA ARG A 7 6.51 -5.79 24.28
C ARG A 7 7.40 -4.57 24.03
N GLN A 8 8.25 -4.63 23.01
CA GLN A 8 9.10 -3.48 22.63
C GLN A 8 8.28 -2.33 22.05
N ALA A 9 7.25 -2.64 21.23
CA ALA A 9 6.31 -1.63 20.75
C ALA A 9 5.53 -0.97 21.91
N SER A 10 5.10 -1.76 22.90
CA SER A 10 4.45 -1.24 24.11
C SER A 10 5.33 -0.25 24.88
N GLN A 11 6.61 -0.56 25.05
CA GLN A 11 7.57 0.37 25.66
C GLN A 11 7.74 1.66 24.87
N ARG A 12 7.71 1.56 23.54
CA ARG A 12 7.81 2.71 22.62
C ARG A 12 6.54 3.58 22.64
N PHE A 13 5.37 2.99 22.85
CA PHE A 13 4.06 3.64 22.76
C PHE A 13 3.34 3.69 24.14
N ASP A 14 4.06 4.03 25.20
CA ASP A 14 3.53 4.27 26.55
C ASP A 14 2.58 3.16 27.05
N GLY A 15 2.93 1.88 26.79
CA GLY A 15 2.14 0.72 27.20
C GLY A 15 0.84 0.51 26.45
N PHE A 16 0.60 1.22 25.35
CA PHE A 16 -0.66 1.29 24.64
C PHE A 16 -1.84 1.83 25.46
N TYR A 17 -1.53 2.58 26.51
CA TYR A 17 -2.54 3.31 27.26
C TYR A 17 -2.91 4.61 26.52
N VAL A 18 -4.16 5.03 26.64
CA VAL A 18 -4.67 6.30 26.11
C VAL A 18 -4.34 6.48 24.63
N PRO A 19 -4.99 5.73 23.75
CA PRO A 19 -4.86 5.93 22.31
C PRO A 19 -5.28 7.35 21.94
N ARG A 20 -4.52 7.98 21.06
CA ARG A 20 -4.70 9.38 20.69
C ARG A 20 -4.48 9.58 19.21
N PHE A 21 -5.29 10.44 18.60
CA PHE A 21 -5.06 11.00 17.28
C PHE A 21 -4.99 12.51 17.33
N GLU A 22 -4.34 13.11 16.37
CA GLU A 22 -4.30 14.55 16.14
C GLU A 22 -4.59 14.82 14.66
N ILE A 23 -5.41 15.82 14.40
CA ILE A 23 -5.67 16.33 13.07
C ILE A 23 -5.20 17.76 13.01
N ARG A 24 -4.38 18.08 12.02
CA ARG A 24 -3.93 19.43 11.72
C ARG A 24 -4.49 19.88 10.40
N SER A 25 -4.85 21.14 10.30
CA SER A 25 -5.29 21.78 9.06
C SER A 25 -4.43 23.03 8.82
N GLY A 26 -3.79 23.12 7.66
CA GLY A 26 -2.89 24.23 7.36
C GLY A 26 -1.70 24.36 8.33
N GLY A 27 -1.25 23.25 8.94
CA GLY A 27 -0.15 23.19 9.91
C GLY A 27 -0.55 23.46 11.36
N ALA A 28 -1.78 23.91 11.64
CA ALA A 28 -2.31 24.13 12.99
C ALA A 28 -3.26 22.98 13.39
N GLY A 29 -3.26 22.62 14.68
CA GLY A 29 -4.25 21.67 15.21
C GLY A 29 -5.67 22.17 15.00
N VAL A 30 -6.60 21.30 14.61
CA VAL A 30 -8.02 21.65 14.58
C VAL A 30 -8.54 21.94 15.99
N SER A 31 -9.56 22.78 16.08
CA SER A 31 -10.06 23.21 17.39
C SER A 31 -10.54 22.05 18.26
N PRO A 32 -10.45 22.16 19.60
CA PRO A 32 -10.97 21.13 20.51
C PRO A 32 -12.47 20.85 20.33
N GLU A 33 -13.22 21.81 19.80
CA GLU A 33 -14.64 21.63 19.48
C GLU A 33 -14.84 20.68 18.33
N VAL A 34 -14.06 20.84 17.25
CA VAL A 34 -14.08 19.93 16.08
C VAL A 34 -13.66 18.53 16.51
N LEU A 35 -12.60 18.41 17.33
CA LEU A 35 -12.13 17.10 17.81
C LEU A 35 -13.19 16.38 18.65
N ARG A 36 -14.00 17.10 19.43
CA ARG A 36 -15.13 16.51 20.20
C ARG A 36 -16.27 16.00 19.32
N ASP A 37 -16.43 16.58 18.14
CA ASP A 37 -17.45 16.14 17.20
C ASP A 37 -17.02 14.89 16.39
N VAL A 38 -15.73 14.54 16.42
CA VAL A 38 -15.23 13.34 15.72
C VAL A 38 -15.73 12.08 16.42
N LEU A 39 -16.47 11.27 15.69
CA LEU A 39 -17.01 9.98 16.11
C LEU A 39 -16.06 8.83 15.78
N GLN A 40 -15.44 8.91 14.62
CA GLN A 40 -14.55 7.88 14.08
C GLN A 40 -13.51 8.51 13.15
N VAL A 41 -12.28 7.97 13.20
CA VAL A 41 -11.25 8.21 12.20
C VAL A 41 -10.75 6.87 11.69
N THR A 42 -10.76 6.70 10.37
CA THR A 42 -10.23 5.50 9.71
C THR A 42 -9.16 5.92 8.70
N TYR A 43 -7.97 5.35 8.81
CA TYR A 43 -6.90 5.53 7.83
C TYR A 43 -6.67 4.23 7.07
N ASN A 44 -6.72 4.30 5.76
CA ASN A 44 -6.50 3.19 4.84
C ASN A 44 -5.21 3.41 4.07
N ASP A 45 -4.30 2.47 4.18
CA ASP A 45 -2.99 2.45 3.55
C ASP A 45 -2.88 1.19 2.68
N SER A 46 -2.43 1.32 1.45
CA SER A 46 -2.46 0.23 0.46
C SER A 46 -1.27 0.30 -0.49
N THR A 47 -0.72 -0.85 -0.87
CA THR A 47 0.29 -0.94 -1.92
C THR A 47 -0.27 -0.82 -3.33
N THR A 48 -1.58 -0.72 -3.49
CA THR A 48 -2.25 -0.79 -4.80
C THR A 48 -3.27 0.31 -5.04
N GLU A 49 -3.53 1.13 -4.03
CA GLU A 49 -4.51 2.21 -4.06
C GLU A 49 -3.89 3.47 -3.44
N ILE A 50 -4.47 4.63 -3.71
CA ILE A 50 -4.09 5.87 -3.05
C ILE A 50 -4.57 5.81 -1.61
N ASP A 51 -3.68 6.12 -0.66
CA ASP A 51 -4.05 6.14 0.76
C ASP A 51 -5.11 7.20 1.03
N SER A 52 -6.00 6.87 1.95
CA SER A 52 -7.09 7.75 2.34
C SER A 52 -7.31 7.73 3.84
N PHE A 53 -7.80 8.83 4.38
CA PHE A 53 -8.47 8.76 5.67
C PHE A 53 -9.91 9.24 5.57
N ASP A 54 -10.78 8.61 6.34
CA ASP A 54 -12.17 8.98 6.49
C ASP A 54 -12.39 9.44 7.93
N MET A 55 -13.00 10.58 8.10
CA MET A 55 -13.35 11.14 9.40
C MET A 55 -14.84 11.37 9.45
N THR A 56 -15.51 10.71 10.39
CA THR A 56 -16.94 10.88 10.61
C THR A 56 -17.15 11.80 11.81
N LEU A 57 -17.90 12.87 11.61
CA LEU A 57 -18.21 13.87 12.63
C LEU A 57 -19.71 13.94 12.91
N ASN A 58 -20.04 14.32 14.15
CA ASN A 58 -21.40 14.75 14.47
C ASN A 58 -21.65 16.13 13.84
N ASN A 59 -22.62 16.17 12.91
CA ASN A 59 -22.97 17.39 12.16
C ASN A 59 -24.19 18.14 12.74
N TRP A 60 -24.73 17.71 13.89
CA TRP A 60 -25.93 18.29 14.50
C TRP A 60 -25.66 18.83 15.89
N ASP A 61 -26.16 20.04 16.16
CA ASP A 61 -26.22 20.61 17.52
C ASP A 61 -27.66 20.58 18.04
N PRO A 62 -27.96 19.74 19.04
CA PRO A 62 -29.32 19.63 19.58
C PRO A 62 -29.78 20.86 20.37
N ARG A 63 -28.84 21.72 20.80
CA ARG A 63 -29.17 22.94 21.60
C ARG A 63 -29.68 24.07 20.71
N THR A 64 -28.95 24.32 19.60
CA THR A 64 -29.32 25.33 18.60
C THR A 64 -30.30 24.82 17.57
N ARG A 65 -30.38 23.46 17.42
CA ARG A 65 -31.11 22.77 16.34
C ARG A 65 -30.59 23.15 14.95
N GLU A 66 -29.28 23.28 14.83
CA GLU A 66 -28.60 23.69 13.60
C GLU A 66 -27.53 22.65 13.19
N PHE A 67 -27.21 22.65 11.90
CA PHE A 67 -26.08 21.89 11.39
C PHE A 67 -24.76 22.61 11.73
N LYS A 68 -23.72 21.83 12.04
CA LYS A 68 -22.44 22.37 12.47
C LYS A 68 -21.47 22.69 11.34
N TYR A 69 -21.50 21.88 10.28
CA TYR A 69 -20.52 21.91 9.19
C TYR A 69 -21.17 22.06 7.82
N VAL A 70 -22.18 21.25 7.52
CA VAL A 70 -22.84 21.19 6.21
C VAL A 70 -24.35 21.15 6.40
N GLY A 71 -25.09 21.99 5.64
CA GLY A 71 -26.56 22.04 5.62
C GLY A 71 -27.17 23.28 6.24
N ALA A 72 -26.37 24.17 6.85
CA ALA A 72 -26.84 25.46 7.39
C ALA A 72 -26.45 26.65 6.52
N GLU A 73 -25.48 26.47 5.62
CA GLU A 73 -24.96 27.50 4.75
C GLU A 73 -26.03 28.05 3.79
N ARG A 74 -26.21 29.37 3.77
CA ARG A 74 -27.13 30.06 2.83
C ARG A 74 -26.55 30.15 1.41
N SER A 75 -25.23 30.12 1.29
CA SER A 75 -24.50 30.03 0.03
C SER A 75 -23.09 29.51 0.28
N VAL A 76 -22.48 28.83 -0.68
CA VAL A 76 -21.11 28.33 -0.57
C VAL A 76 -20.10 29.47 -0.35
N ALA A 77 -20.32 30.63 -0.98
CA ALA A 77 -19.47 31.81 -0.82
C ALA A 77 -19.61 32.46 0.55
N GLY A 78 -20.80 32.38 1.17
CA GLY A 78 -21.10 32.97 2.49
C GLY A 78 -20.87 32.02 3.65
N ALA A 79 -20.33 30.81 3.43
CA ALA A 79 -20.04 29.85 4.47
C ALA A 79 -19.04 30.38 5.51
N THR A 80 -19.22 30.02 6.78
CA THR A 80 -18.31 30.36 7.86
C THR A 80 -16.97 29.61 7.74
N ALA A 81 -15.96 30.03 8.48
CA ALA A 81 -14.68 29.33 8.52
C ALA A 81 -14.82 27.86 8.93
N ARG A 82 -15.78 27.53 9.81
CA ARG A 82 -16.08 26.19 10.27
C ARG A 82 -16.72 25.34 9.17
N GLU A 83 -17.69 25.89 8.45
CA GLU A 83 -18.37 25.25 7.33
C GLU A 83 -17.42 25.02 6.16
N ARG A 84 -16.42 25.88 5.97
CA ARG A 84 -15.40 25.76 4.89
C ARG A 84 -14.22 24.87 5.27
N LEU A 85 -14.07 24.50 6.56
CA LEU A 85 -12.90 23.75 7.04
C LEU A 85 -12.62 22.48 6.25
N PHE A 86 -13.67 21.78 5.86
CA PHE A 86 -13.58 20.49 5.17
C PHE A 86 -13.87 20.57 3.67
N ASN A 87 -14.05 21.77 3.13
CA ASN A 87 -14.30 21.89 1.69
C ASN A 87 -13.17 21.25 0.88
N PRO A 88 -13.50 20.48 -0.17
CA PRO A 88 -12.50 19.86 -1.02
C PRO A 88 -11.48 20.89 -1.55
N GLY A 89 -10.20 20.60 -1.38
CA GLY A 89 -9.10 21.46 -1.79
C GLY A 89 -8.86 22.72 -0.93
N ALA A 90 -9.66 22.98 0.11
CA ALA A 90 -9.54 24.20 0.92
C ALA A 90 -8.27 24.22 1.79
N ALA A 91 -7.90 23.11 2.38
CA ALA A 91 -6.73 23.00 3.25
C ALA A 91 -6.09 21.59 3.16
N GLU A 92 -4.80 21.56 3.45
CA GLU A 92 -4.09 20.32 3.69
C GLU A 92 -4.35 19.84 5.12
N PHE A 93 -4.65 18.55 5.24
CA PHE A 93 -4.78 17.87 6.52
C PHE A 93 -3.57 17.00 6.78
N GLU A 94 -3.09 17.01 8.02
CA GLU A 94 -2.11 16.05 8.54
C GLU A 94 -2.76 15.24 9.64
N LEU A 95 -2.69 13.91 9.50
CA LEU A 95 -3.20 12.96 10.47
C LEU A 95 -2.04 12.33 11.22
N ARG A 96 -2.14 12.30 12.55
CA ARG A 96 -1.16 11.68 13.44
C ARG A 96 -1.85 10.69 14.37
N PHE A 97 -1.22 9.54 14.57
CA PHE A 97 -1.69 8.49 15.47
C PHE A 97 -0.65 8.15 16.53
N GLY A 98 -1.11 7.71 17.68
CA GLY A 98 -0.22 7.23 18.73
C GLY A 98 -0.89 7.03 20.06
N TYR A 99 -0.08 7.15 21.10
CA TYR A 99 -0.49 6.98 22.49
C TYR A 99 0.14 8.05 23.35
N GLY A 100 -0.64 8.57 24.31
CA GLY A 100 -0.16 9.62 25.20
C GLY A 100 0.38 10.83 24.47
N ALA A 101 1.66 11.15 24.69
CA ALA A 101 2.36 12.26 24.04
C ALA A 101 3.05 11.85 22.72
N ARG A 102 3.16 10.55 22.40
CA ARG A 102 3.89 10.05 21.25
C ARG A 102 2.95 9.83 20.06
N LEU A 103 2.90 10.82 19.18
CA LEU A 103 2.13 10.79 17.95
C LEU A 103 3.06 10.67 16.74
N VAL A 104 2.76 9.72 15.87
CA VAL A 104 3.47 9.49 14.60
C VAL A 104 2.63 10.11 13.48
N PRO A 105 3.21 10.95 12.60
CA PRO A 105 2.50 11.40 11.41
C PRO A 105 2.30 10.21 10.47
N VAL A 106 1.06 9.98 10.05
CA VAL A 106 0.72 8.82 9.20
C VAL A 106 0.32 9.21 7.80
N MET A 107 -0.29 10.39 7.63
CA MET A 107 -0.74 10.84 6.33
C MET A 107 -0.86 12.35 6.27
N ARG A 108 -0.53 12.92 5.10
CA ARG A 108 -0.95 14.25 4.65
C ARG A 108 -1.79 14.14 3.41
N GLY A 109 -2.77 15.03 3.27
CA GLY A 109 -3.64 15.02 2.10
C GLY A 109 -4.66 16.13 2.12
N TYR A 110 -5.52 16.11 1.12
CA TYR A 110 -6.58 17.11 0.93
C TYR A 110 -7.92 16.42 1.00
N ALA A 111 -8.92 17.12 1.58
CA ALA A 111 -10.29 16.67 1.50
C ALA A 111 -10.70 16.50 0.03
N ALA A 112 -11.22 15.33 -0.32
CA ALA A 112 -11.62 14.97 -1.67
C ALA A 112 -13.14 14.84 -1.79
N SER A 113 -13.82 14.37 -0.74
CA SER A 113 -15.28 14.28 -0.71
C SER A 113 -15.86 14.61 0.66
N LEU A 114 -17.09 15.09 0.64
CA LEU A 114 -17.95 15.32 1.80
C LEU A 114 -19.21 14.50 1.59
N GLU A 115 -19.55 13.67 2.56
CA GLU A 115 -20.71 12.78 2.52
C GLU A 115 -21.58 13.03 3.76
N PRO A 116 -22.49 14.04 3.72
CA PRO A 116 -23.43 14.29 4.81
C PRO A 116 -24.54 13.24 4.80
N SER A 117 -24.89 12.78 5.99
CA SER A 117 -26.08 11.92 6.22
C SER A 117 -27.05 12.68 7.11
N PHE A 118 -28.23 12.97 6.55
CA PHE A 118 -29.30 13.66 7.24
C PHE A 118 -30.37 12.66 7.65
N SER A 119 -30.35 12.23 8.91
CA SER A 119 -31.35 11.33 9.48
C SER A 119 -32.07 11.96 10.66
N ALA A 120 -33.29 11.50 10.96
CA ALA A 120 -34.07 12.01 12.07
C ALA A 120 -33.34 11.80 13.40
N GLY A 121 -32.96 12.90 14.05
CA GLY A 121 -32.30 12.89 15.36
C GLY A 121 -30.80 12.71 15.35
N ALA A 122 -30.17 12.41 14.22
CA ALA A 122 -28.72 12.31 14.11
C ALA A 122 -28.28 12.68 12.68
N SER A 123 -27.47 13.74 12.57
CA SER A 123 -26.81 14.08 11.32
C SER A 123 -25.31 13.91 11.47
N THR A 124 -24.69 13.19 10.53
CA THR A 124 -23.25 13.00 10.50
C THR A 124 -22.67 13.55 9.21
N LEU A 125 -21.39 13.88 9.24
CA LEU A 125 -20.61 14.25 8.07
C LEU A 125 -19.40 13.34 7.99
N THR A 126 -19.25 12.60 6.91
CA THR A 126 -18.01 11.88 6.60
C THR A 126 -17.17 12.71 5.63
N VAL A 127 -15.97 13.03 6.06
CA VAL A 127 -14.94 13.72 5.27
C VAL A 127 -13.91 12.71 4.83
N ARG A 128 -13.72 12.54 3.53
CA ARG A 128 -12.66 11.71 2.98
C ARG A 128 -11.52 12.58 2.46
N ALA A 129 -10.30 12.28 2.88
CA ALA A 129 -9.09 12.90 2.35
C ALA A 129 -8.20 11.85 1.68
N LEU A 130 -7.51 12.27 0.62
CA LEU A 130 -6.57 11.46 -0.15
C LEU A 130 -5.16 12.00 0.05
N ASN A 131 -4.17 11.09 0.06
CA ASN A 131 -2.77 11.47 0.22
C ASN A 131 -2.20 12.16 -1.04
N VAL A 132 -0.94 12.55 -0.96
CA VAL A 132 -0.22 13.30 -2.01
C VAL A 132 -0.14 12.55 -3.34
N LEU A 133 -0.31 11.22 -3.39
CA LEU A 133 -0.36 10.44 -4.63
C LEU A 133 -1.49 10.91 -5.57
N GLN A 134 -2.55 11.53 -5.00
CA GLN A 134 -3.61 12.15 -5.81
C GLN A 134 -3.07 13.21 -6.78
N ARG A 135 -1.95 13.88 -6.47
CA ARG A 135 -1.31 14.83 -7.38
C ARG A 135 -0.79 14.18 -8.65
N LEU A 136 -0.42 12.91 -8.59
CA LEU A 136 0.00 12.11 -9.75
C LEU A 136 -1.18 11.60 -10.58
N ARG A 137 -2.43 11.90 -10.16
CA ARG A 137 -3.67 11.53 -10.88
C ARG A 137 -4.35 12.72 -11.55
N THR A 138 -3.73 13.91 -11.55
CA THR A 138 -4.37 15.13 -12.10
C THR A 138 -4.45 15.14 -13.62
N ARG A 139 -3.54 14.46 -14.30
CA ARG A 139 -3.48 14.40 -15.77
C ARG A 139 -3.04 13.02 -16.25
N GLN A 140 -3.63 12.57 -17.34
CA GLN A 140 -3.17 11.39 -18.07
C GLN A 140 -2.01 11.75 -18.99
N HIS A 141 -1.04 10.87 -19.12
CA HIS A 141 0.17 11.06 -19.93
C HIS A 141 0.30 9.97 -20.99
N ARG A 142 0.91 10.36 -22.08
CA ARG A 142 1.32 9.47 -23.17
C ARG A 142 2.81 9.66 -23.36
N ASP A 143 3.59 8.85 -22.68
CA ASP A 143 5.04 8.90 -22.69
C ASP A 143 5.64 7.58 -23.15
N SER A 144 6.86 7.62 -23.65
CA SER A 144 7.60 6.42 -24.05
C SER A 144 9.07 6.53 -23.65
N TRP A 145 9.65 5.43 -23.27
CA TRP A 145 11.07 5.28 -23.01
C TRP A 145 11.65 4.21 -23.94
N PRO A 146 12.83 4.41 -24.59
CA PRO A 146 13.79 5.49 -24.33
C PRO A 146 13.31 6.87 -24.79
N ASN A 147 13.78 7.91 -24.07
CA ASN A 147 13.57 9.31 -24.42
C ASN A 147 14.87 10.13 -24.13
N SER A 148 14.82 11.44 -24.23
CA SER A 148 15.98 12.32 -24.00
C SER A 148 16.54 12.25 -22.55
N ARG A 149 15.73 11.89 -21.56
CA ARG A 149 16.12 11.79 -20.15
C ARG A 149 16.54 10.37 -19.74
N VAL A 150 15.96 9.37 -20.37
CA VAL A 150 16.29 7.95 -20.15
C VAL A 150 16.65 7.32 -21.50
N PRO A 151 17.94 7.36 -21.87
CA PRO A 151 18.39 6.91 -23.19
C PRO A 151 18.35 5.38 -23.33
N ARG A 152 18.46 4.92 -24.58
CA ARG A 152 18.53 3.48 -24.91
C ARG A 152 19.65 2.79 -24.11
N GLY A 153 19.39 1.58 -23.60
CA GLY A 153 20.29 0.83 -22.73
C GLY A 153 20.21 1.20 -21.23
N GLN A 154 19.53 2.29 -20.90
CA GLN A 154 19.30 2.72 -19.51
C GLN A 154 17.82 2.69 -19.09
N VAL A 155 16.95 2.08 -19.91
CA VAL A 155 15.52 1.98 -19.65
C VAL A 155 15.32 0.94 -18.55
N LYS A 156 15.30 1.41 -17.31
CA LYS A 156 15.01 0.64 -16.10
C LYS A 156 13.77 1.23 -15.44
N ILE A 157 12.96 0.41 -14.79
CA ILE A 157 11.70 0.90 -14.25
C ILE A 157 11.90 1.90 -13.10
N SER A 158 12.91 1.72 -12.27
CA SER A 158 13.28 2.69 -11.23
C SER A 158 13.76 4.01 -11.84
N ARG A 159 14.49 3.98 -12.97
CA ARG A 159 14.91 5.20 -13.67
C ARG A 159 13.72 5.94 -14.30
N ILE A 160 12.74 5.19 -14.81
CA ILE A 160 11.47 5.78 -15.30
C ILE A 160 10.72 6.44 -14.14
N ALA A 161 10.64 5.78 -12.97
CA ALA A 161 10.00 6.35 -11.79
C ALA A 161 10.68 7.66 -11.37
N GLN A 162 12.02 7.73 -11.38
CA GLN A 162 12.76 8.98 -11.14
C GLN A 162 12.42 10.05 -12.17
N ASP A 163 12.42 9.72 -13.47
CA ASP A 163 12.08 10.66 -14.54
C ASP A 163 10.66 11.25 -14.35
N ILE A 164 9.70 10.41 -13.96
CA ILE A 164 8.35 10.88 -13.64
C ILE A 164 8.37 11.82 -12.43
N GLY A 165 9.09 11.48 -11.36
CA GLY A 165 9.24 12.32 -10.18
C GLY A 165 9.88 13.66 -10.49
N GLU A 166 11.00 13.66 -11.22
CA GLU A 166 11.72 14.87 -11.62
C GLU A 166 10.87 15.81 -12.47
N ARG A 167 10.08 15.28 -13.39
CA ARG A 167 9.14 16.09 -14.22
C ARG A 167 8.02 16.74 -13.42
N ARG A 168 7.69 16.22 -12.25
CA ARG A 168 6.61 16.69 -11.37
C ARG A 168 7.08 17.65 -10.29
N VAL A 169 8.39 17.92 -10.22
CA VAL A 169 8.98 18.86 -9.24
C VAL A 169 8.64 20.33 -9.55
N GLU A 170 8.11 20.65 -10.72
CA GLU A 170 7.78 22.01 -11.15
C GLU A 170 6.53 22.63 -10.46
N GLY A 171 6.20 22.19 -9.26
CA GLY A 171 5.11 22.72 -8.44
C GLY A 171 5.60 23.28 -7.11
N PRO A 172 4.76 24.03 -6.39
CA PRO A 172 5.09 24.58 -5.08
C PRO A 172 5.41 23.51 -4.02
N PHE A 173 5.14 22.24 -4.31
CA PHE A 173 5.37 21.10 -3.41
C PHE A 173 5.91 19.91 -4.21
N PRO A 174 7.24 19.83 -4.39
CA PRO A 174 7.84 18.68 -5.06
C PRO A 174 7.59 17.39 -4.27
N LEU A 175 7.26 16.32 -4.97
CA LEU A 175 7.17 14.98 -4.41
C LEU A 175 8.41 14.17 -4.87
N PRO A 176 9.48 14.15 -4.08
CA PRO A 176 10.68 13.41 -4.45
C PRO A 176 10.38 11.91 -4.46
N ILE A 177 10.85 11.22 -5.50
CA ILE A 177 10.80 9.76 -5.58
C ILE A 177 12.15 9.21 -5.13
N ARG A 178 12.14 8.40 -4.09
CA ARG A 178 13.30 7.64 -3.62
C ARG A 178 13.26 6.25 -4.23
N ILE A 179 14.34 5.87 -4.85
CA ILE A 179 14.56 4.53 -5.40
C ILE A 179 15.62 3.79 -4.58
N ASP A 180 15.56 2.47 -4.61
CA ASP A 180 16.64 1.62 -4.13
C ASP A 180 17.67 1.44 -5.25
N GLU A 181 18.82 2.13 -5.13
CA GLU A 181 19.88 2.10 -6.14
C GLU A 181 20.48 0.71 -6.33
N ALA A 182 20.59 -0.08 -5.24
CA ALA A 182 21.11 -1.43 -5.31
C ALA A 182 20.15 -2.38 -6.05
N ALA A 183 18.84 -2.18 -5.87
CA ALA A 183 17.82 -2.89 -6.62
C ALA A 183 17.81 -2.43 -8.09
N MET A 184 17.86 -1.13 -8.35
CA MET A 184 17.94 -0.57 -9.70
C MET A 184 19.14 -1.09 -10.47
N ALA A 185 20.30 -1.25 -9.81
CA ALA A 185 21.49 -1.80 -10.47
C ALA A 185 21.27 -3.21 -11.02
N ARG A 186 20.42 -4.01 -10.35
CA ARG A 186 20.08 -5.40 -10.73
C ARG A 186 18.88 -5.51 -11.68
N GLU A 187 18.16 -4.42 -11.90
CA GLU A 187 17.04 -4.41 -12.84
C GLU A 187 17.51 -4.71 -14.27
N PRO A 188 16.73 -5.49 -15.03
CA PRO A 188 16.99 -5.68 -16.47
C PRO A 188 16.83 -4.34 -17.19
N SER A 189 17.67 -4.08 -18.17
CA SER A 189 17.43 -3.00 -19.13
C SER A 189 16.29 -3.43 -20.06
N LEU A 190 15.27 -2.59 -20.16
CA LEU A 190 14.13 -2.81 -21.04
C LEU A 190 14.40 -2.15 -22.39
N GLU A 191 13.87 -2.69 -23.45
CA GLU A 191 14.02 -2.08 -24.78
C GLU A 191 13.09 -0.89 -24.94
N HIS A 192 11.85 -1.06 -24.53
CA HIS A 192 10.82 -0.07 -24.70
C HIS A 192 9.75 -0.18 -23.60
N VAL A 193 9.35 0.96 -23.05
CA VAL A 193 8.25 1.06 -22.08
C VAL A 193 7.34 2.20 -22.53
N VAL A 194 6.05 1.99 -22.48
CA VAL A 194 5.04 2.98 -22.87
C VAL A 194 4.06 3.21 -21.73
N GLN A 195 3.83 4.47 -21.40
CA GLN A 195 2.70 4.93 -20.64
C GLN A 195 1.62 5.38 -21.62
N ASN A 196 0.54 4.63 -21.75
CA ASN A 196 -0.46 4.88 -22.77
C ASN A 196 -1.73 5.49 -22.18
N ASN A 197 -1.83 6.82 -22.19
CA ASN A 197 -2.98 7.57 -21.69
C ASN A 197 -3.38 7.17 -20.26
N GLN A 198 -2.40 7.04 -19.38
CA GLN A 198 -2.56 6.66 -17.97
C GLN A 198 -2.13 7.81 -17.05
N HIS A 199 -2.69 7.86 -15.86
CA HIS A 199 -2.16 8.71 -14.80
C HIS A 199 -0.81 8.15 -14.30
N ASP A 200 0.08 9.03 -13.86
CA ASP A 200 1.41 8.63 -13.39
C ASP A 200 1.33 7.64 -12.22
N VAL A 201 0.43 7.86 -11.27
CA VAL A 201 0.27 6.95 -10.13
C VAL A 201 -0.20 5.56 -10.57
N ASP A 202 -1.16 5.49 -11.48
CA ASP A 202 -1.71 4.21 -11.96
C ASP A 202 -0.62 3.43 -12.74
N PHE A 203 0.14 4.14 -13.58
CA PHE A 203 1.29 3.58 -14.27
C PHE A 203 2.37 3.06 -13.31
N LEU A 204 2.76 3.87 -12.31
CA LEU A 204 3.79 3.47 -11.33
C LEU A 204 3.34 2.27 -10.49
N ILE A 205 2.08 2.22 -10.05
CA ILE A 205 1.51 1.07 -9.33
C ILE A 205 1.51 -0.19 -10.21
N GLU A 206 1.13 -0.06 -11.48
CA GLU A 206 1.16 -1.17 -12.43
C GLU A 206 2.58 -1.71 -12.62
N GLN A 207 3.55 -0.82 -12.83
CA GLN A 207 4.95 -1.21 -12.98
C GLN A 207 5.53 -1.80 -11.68
N ALA A 208 5.20 -1.24 -10.52
CA ALA A 208 5.60 -1.80 -9.23
C ALA A 208 5.12 -3.25 -9.09
N ARG A 209 3.85 -3.51 -9.38
CA ARG A 209 3.28 -4.88 -9.37
C ARG A 209 3.99 -5.83 -10.34
N ARG A 210 4.35 -5.33 -11.53
CA ARG A 210 5.02 -6.14 -12.57
C ARG A 210 6.40 -6.60 -12.12
N PHE A 211 7.13 -5.72 -11.40
CA PHE A 211 8.50 -5.98 -10.95
C PHE A 211 8.59 -6.49 -9.51
N GLY A 212 7.46 -6.75 -8.84
CA GLY A 212 7.45 -7.14 -7.43
C GLY A 212 7.88 -6.01 -6.48
N TYR A 213 7.75 -4.78 -6.91
CA TYR A 213 8.07 -3.56 -6.16
C TYR A 213 6.84 -3.02 -5.43
N VAL A 214 7.07 -2.07 -4.57
CA VAL A 214 6.03 -1.31 -3.86
C VAL A 214 6.19 0.18 -4.12
N LEU A 215 5.05 0.86 -4.16
CA LEU A 215 4.95 2.31 -4.20
C LEU A 215 4.22 2.76 -2.93
N TYR A 216 4.85 3.58 -2.10
CA TYR A 216 4.22 4.12 -0.89
C TYR A 216 4.81 5.48 -0.53
N VAL A 217 4.03 6.26 0.23
CA VAL A 217 4.46 7.56 0.74
C VAL A 217 4.97 7.41 2.17
N ASP A 218 6.16 7.90 2.43
CA ASP A 218 6.73 8.00 3.76
C ASP A 218 6.83 9.45 4.24
N GLN A 219 6.86 9.64 5.54
CA GLN A 219 6.98 10.93 6.19
C GLN A 219 8.37 11.06 6.79
N GLU A 220 9.25 11.83 6.15
CA GLU A 220 10.61 12.05 6.61
C GLU A 220 10.74 13.37 7.39
N PRO A 221 11.59 13.42 8.43
CA PRO A 221 11.91 14.68 9.09
C PRO A 221 12.52 15.70 8.11
N ALA A 222 11.96 16.91 8.09
CA ALA A 222 12.42 18.02 7.25
C ALA A 222 13.04 19.19 8.05
N GLY A 223 13.39 18.94 9.33
CA GLY A 223 13.87 19.97 10.27
C GLY A 223 12.73 20.73 10.95
N GLU A 224 13.05 21.44 12.03
CA GLU A 224 12.11 22.29 12.81
C GLU A 224 10.77 21.61 13.16
N GLY A 225 10.78 20.28 13.40
CA GLY A 225 9.55 19.52 13.71
C GLY A 225 8.60 19.34 12.53
N ARG A 226 9.01 19.73 11.33
CA ARG A 226 8.27 19.49 10.08
C ARG A 226 8.63 18.14 9.51
N THR A 227 7.70 17.57 8.76
CA THR A 227 7.92 16.39 7.94
C THR A 227 7.71 16.72 6.47
N ARG A 228 8.42 16.03 5.59
CA ARG A 228 8.19 16.04 4.15
C ARG A 228 7.73 14.68 3.69
N GLU A 229 6.92 14.66 2.68
CA GLU A 229 6.51 13.42 2.01
C GLU A 229 7.56 13.02 0.99
N VAL A 230 7.90 11.73 1.00
CA VAL A 230 8.82 11.11 0.04
C VAL A 230 8.14 9.88 -0.51
N LEU A 231 8.09 9.77 -1.82
CA LEU A 231 7.54 8.60 -2.49
C LEU A 231 8.64 7.55 -2.63
N HIS A 232 8.42 6.37 -2.09
CA HIS A 232 9.31 5.23 -2.26
C HIS A 232 8.84 4.37 -3.43
N PHE A 233 9.78 4.02 -4.30
CA PHE A 233 9.58 3.07 -5.39
C PHE A 233 10.74 2.06 -5.40
N GLY A 234 10.46 0.81 -5.12
CA GLY A 234 11.48 -0.24 -5.05
C GLY A 234 10.97 -1.54 -4.46
N PRO A 235 11.87 -2.49 -4.19
CA PRO A 235 11.49 -3.76 -3.56
C PRO A 235 10.94 -3.52 -2.15
N PRO A 236 10.01 -4.37 -1.69
CA PRO A 236 9.53 -4.30 -0.30
C PRO A 236 10.68 -4.59 0.68
N PRO A 237 10.61 -4.05 1.91
CA PRO A 237 11.57 -4.37 2.94
C PRO A 237 11.62 -5.88 3.20
N SER A 238 12.78 -6.51 3.05
CA SER A 238 12.94 -7.96 3.18
C SER A 238 12.84 -8.46 4.64
N ARG A 239 13.11 -7.60 5.63
CA ARG A 239 13.11 -8.00 7.04
C ARG A 239 11.78 -7.69 7.71
N PRO A 240 11.25 -8.63 8.54
CA PRO A 240 10.05 -8.38 9.32
C PRO A 240 10.21 -7.16 10.23
N THR A 241 9.20 -6.29 10.23
CA THR A 241 9.14 -5.10 11.09
C THR A 241 8.60 -5.46 12.48
N TYR A 242 7.53 -6.25 12.52
CA TYR A 242 6.87 -6.70 13.73
C TYR A 242 6.77 -8.23 13.79
N GLU A 243 6.86 -8.76 15.01
CA GLU A 243 6.48 -10.12 15.34
C GLU A 243 5.16 -10.13 16.10
N LEU A 244 4.15 -10.76 15.55
CA LEU A 244 2.82 -10.88 16.13
C LEU A 244 2.53 -12.35 16.47
N GLU A 245 2.16 -12.59 17.71
CA GLU A 245 1.91 -13.93 18.26
C GLU A 245 0.42 -14.13 18.51
N TRP A 246 -0.11 -15.27 18.07
CA TRP A 246 -1.47 -15.69 18.38
C TRP A 246 -1.70 -15.78 19.90
N GLY A 247 -2.84 -15.23 20.34
CA GLY A 247 -3.21 -15.22 21.76
C GLY A 247 -2.49 -14.15 22.61
N LYS A 248 -1.58 -13.36 22.04
CA LYS A 248 -0.89 -12.27 22.75
C LYS A 248 -1.02 -10.93 22.04
N SER A 249 -0.64 -10.86 20.77
CA SER A 249 -0.61 -9.61 20.00
C SER A 249 -1.59 -9.58 18.83
N LEU A 250 -2.05 -10.73 18.37
CA LEU A 250 -3.13 -10.85 17.41
C LEU A 250 -4.46 -10.96 18.14
N ILE A 251 -5.38 -10.04 17.86
CA ILE A 251 -6.77 -10.08 18.34
C ILE A 251 -7.55 -11.11 17.54
N ASP A 252 -7.40 -11.07 16.22
CA ASP A 252 -7.90 -12.09 15.30
C ASP A 252 -6.90 -12.31 14.18
N PHE A 253 -6.97 -13.50 13.56
CA PHE A 253 -6.18 -13.83 12.38
C PHE A 253 -6.88 -14.92 11.58
N THR A 254 -7.23 -14.63 10.35
CA THR A 254 -7.96 -15.52 9.45
C THR A 254 -7.14 -15.77 8.19
N PRO A 255 -6.28 -16.79 8.19
CA PRO A 255 -5.55 -17.21 7.00
C PRO A 255 -6.48 -18.03 6.07
N LYS A 256 -6.34 -17.79 4.77
CA LYS A 256 -6.98 -18.55 3.71
C LYS A 256 -5.90 -19.16 2.83
N LEU A 257 -5.84 -20.49 2.80
CA LEU A 257 -5.01 -21.24 1.87
C LEU A 257 -5.88 -21.69 0.69
N SER A 258 -5.46 -21.38 -0.53
CA SER A 258 -6.20 -21.75 -1.74
C SER A 258 -5.25 -22.25 -2.84
N THR A 259 -5.44 -23.49 -3.26
CA THR A 259 -4.72 -24.08 -4.40
C THR A 259 -5.46 -23.87 -5.73
N ALA A 260 -6.61 -23.22 -5.72
CA ALA A 260 -7.49 -23.09 -6.89
C ALA A 260 -6.82 -22.44 -8.12
N ASN A 261 -5.91 -21.48 -7.89
CA ASN A 261 -5.20 -20.76 -8.94
C ASN A 261 -3.70 -21.07 -8.98
N GLN A 262 -3.26 -22.12 -8.27
CA GLN A 262 -1.86 -22.49 -8.22
C GLN A 262 -1.44 -23.21 -9.49
N LEU A 263 -0.16 -23.04 -9.82
CA LEU A 263 0.49 -23.65 -10.98
C LEU A 263 1.62 -24.53 -10.51
N THR A 264 1.81 -25.66 -11.16
CA THR A 264 2.96 -26.55 -10.96
C THR A 264 4.08 -26.27 -11.95
N ALA A 265 3.75 -25.67 -13.08
CA ALA A 265 4.71 -25.25 -14.09
C ALA A 265 4.19 -24.07 -14.92
N VAL A 266 5.12 -23.29 -15.45
CA VAL A 266 4.85 -22.25 -16.45
C VAL A 266 5.78 -22.49 -17.65
N GLU A 267 5.22 -22.52 -18.85
CA GLU A 267 5.96 -22.59 -20.09
C GLU A 267 5.77 -21.31 -20.88
N VAL A 268 6.87 -20.70 -21.31
CA VAL A 268 6.86 -19.56 -22.25
C VAL A 268 7.20 -20.09 -23.63
N ARG A 269 6.33 -19.79 -24.60
CA ARG A 269 6.55 -20.08 -26.02
C ARG A 269 6.54 -18.78 -26.79
N SER A 270 7.66 -18.46 -27.40
CA SER A 270 7.83 -17.24 -28.19
C SER A 270 8.75 -17.51 -29.38
N ARG A 271 8.95 -16.51 -30.18
CA ARG A 271 9.90 -16.51 -31.27
C ARG A 271 10.71 -15.24 -31.25
N ASN A 272 12.03 -15.37 -31.30
CA ASN A 272 12.91 -14.23 -31.46
C ASN A 272 12.62 -13.56 -32.80
N ARG A 273 12.32 -12.26 -32.79
CA ARG A 273 11.95 -11.52 -34.02
C ARG A 273 13.14 -11.25 -34.94
N ASP A 274 14.35 -11.21 -34.36
CA ASP A 274 15.55 -10.86 -35.11
C ASP A 274 16.21 -12.08 -35.72
N THR A 275 16.23 -13.22 -35.00
CA THR A 275 16.89 -14.46 -35.43
C THR A 275 15.91 -15.51 -35.95
N ASP A 276 14.61 -15.30 -35.83
CA ASP A 276 13.53 -16.23 -36.14
C ASP A 276 13.61 -17.57 -35.39
N GLU A 277 14.40 -17.64 -34.30
CA GLU A 277 14.55 -18.83 -33.48
C GLU A 277 13.38 -19.01 -32.53
N ALA A 278 12.93 -20.25 -32.33
CA ALA A 278 11.90 -20.60 -31.39
C ALA A 278 12.46 -20.53 -29.95
N ILE A 279 11.78 -19.81 -29.07
CA ILE A 279 12.07 -19.75 -27.64
C ILE A 279 11.03 -20.59 -26.93
N ARG A 280 11.50 -21.57 -26.14
CA ARG A 280 10.65 -22.45 -25.37
C ARG A 280 11.30 -22.71 -24.01
N GLU A 281 10.77 -22.03 -22.97
CA GLU A 281 11.30 -22.12 -21.61
C GLU A 281 10.21 -22.64 -20.68
N ARG A 282 10.52 -23.68 -19.92
CA ARG A 282 9.62 -24.28 -18.94
C ARG A 282 10.26 -24.18 -17.54
N VAL A 283 9.52 -23.62 -16.60
CA VAL A 283 9.90 -23.49 -15.18
C VAL A 283 8.90 -24.24 -14.33
N THR A 284 9.39 -25.05 -13.41
CA THR A 284 8.61 -25.84 -12.48
C THR A 284 8.78 -25.33 -11.06
N LEU A 285 8.05 -25.89 -10.11
CA LEU A 285 8.20 -25.58 -8.68
C LEU A 285 9.64 -25.87 -8.17
N ASP A 286 10.32 -26.88 -8.74
CA ASP A 286 11.69 -27.21 -8.35
C ASP A 286 12.73 -26.19 -8.82
N ASP A 287 12.40 -25.41 -9.85
CA ASP A 287 13.26 -24.35 -10.35
C ASP A 287 13.13 -23.03 -9.55
N VAL A 288 12.15 -22.94 -8.65
CA VAL A 288 11.88 -21.76 -7.83
C VAL A 288 12.27 -22.09 -6.40
N ASP A 289 13.40 -21.58 -5.96
CA ASP A 289 14.07 -21.89 -4.68
C ASP A 289 13.31 -21.46 -3.41
N GLU A 290 12.04 -21.14 -3.54
CA GLU A 290 11.29 -20.50 -2.49
C GLU A 290 10.28 -21.48 -1.87
N ASN A 291 10.54 -21.89 -0.63
CA ASN A 291 9.55 -22.55 0.24
C ASN A 291 9.15 -23.98 -0.16
N SER A 292 10.01 -24.93 0.07
CA SER A 292 9.70 -26.36 -0.04
C SER A 292 8.38 -26.76 0.63
N ASP A 293 8.07 -26.21 1.80
CA ASP A 293 6.82 -26.50 2.55
C ASP A 293 5.56 -26.06 1.77
N LEU A 294 5.62 -24.96 1.02
CA LEU A 294 4.50 -24.52 0.19
C LEU A 294 4.42 -25.29 -1.13
N HIS A 295 5.55 -25.73 -1.66
CA HIS A 295 5.57 -26.57 -2.86
C HIS A 295 4.85 -27.90 -2.62
N ASP A 296 5.03 -28.52 -1.47
CA ASP A 296 4.34 -29.74 -1.11
C ASP A 296 2.82 -29.56 -1.01
N ILE A 297 2.38 -28.39 -0.54
CA ILE A 297 0.95 -28.03 -0.54
C ILE A 297 0.40 -27.91 -1.96
N VAL A 298 1.14 -27.25 -2.87
CA VAL A 298 0.73 -27.05 -4.27
C VAL A 298 0.75 -28.36 -5.06
N ARG A 299 1.78 -29.19 -4.87
CA ARG A 299 1.86 -30.53 -5.49
C ARG A 299 0.74 -31.43 -5.02
N GLY A 300 0.23 -31.19 -3.81
CA GLY A 300 -0.72 -32.08 -3.16
C GLY A 300 -0.07 -33.36 -2.65
N SER A 301 -0.65 -33.94 -1.62
CA SER A 301 -0.25 -35.25 -1.08
C SER A 301 -1.34 -36.26 -1.35
N GLY A 302 -1.02 -37.31 -2.08
CA GLY A 302 -1.95 -38.41 -2.32
C GLY A 302 -1.97 -38.93 -3.76
N PRO A 303 -2.68 -40.03 -4.01
CA PRO A 303 -2.66 -40.74 -5.30
C PRO A 303 -3.26 -39.94 -6.47
N ARG A 304 -3.94 -38.84 -6.23
CA ARG A 304 -4.51 -37.96 -7.24
C ARG A 304 -3.80 -36.59 -7.36
N ALA A 305 -2.63 -36.43 -6.78
CA ALA A 305 -1.89 -35.18 -6.86
C ALA A 305 -1.66 -34.71 -8.31
N ALA A 306 -1.39 -35.66 -9.22
CA ALA A 306 -1.22 -35.38 -10.65
C ALA A 306 -2.49 -34.82 -11.33
N ASP A 307 -3.69 -35.15 -10.85
CA ASP A 307 -4.95 -34.67 -11.42
C ASP A 307 -5.17 -33.16 -11.16
N PHE A 308 -4.43 -32.60 -10.21
CA PHE A 308 -4.49 -31.18 -9.83
C PHE A 308 -3.29 -30.37 -10.37
N ALA A 309 -2.35 -31.03 -11.05
CA ALA A 309 -1.23 -30.35 -11.70
C ALA A 309 -1.75 -29.42 -12.78
N ARG A 310 -1.43 -28.12 -12.66
CA ARG A 310 -1.84 -27.09 -13.63
C ARG A 310 -0.61 -26.48 -14.24
N GLU A 311 -0.56 -26.48 -15.57
CA GLU A 311 0.45 -25.77 -16.33
C GLU A 311 -0.16 -24.54 -17.01
N HIS A 312 0.59 -23.46 -17.05
CA HIS A 312 0.23 -22.25 -17.77
C HIS A 312 1.21 -22.02 -18.92
N VAL A 313 0.68 -21.82 -20.12
CA VAL A 313 1.49 -21.54 -21.31
C VAL A 313 1.30 -20.09 -21.71
N ILE A 314 2.38 -19.32 -21.73
CA ILE A 314 2.42 -17.92 -22.14
C ILE A 314 2.85 -17.86 -23.60
N THR A 315 2.00 -17.34 -24.48
CA THR A 315 2.25 -17.21 -25.93
C THR A 315 2.06 -15.79 -26.45
N ASP A 316 1.47 -14.92 -25.64
CA ASP A 316 1.08 -13.55 -25.98
C ASP A 316 2.14 -12.49 -25.62
N GLN A 317 3.26 -12.92 -25.02
CA GLN A 317 4.35 -12.04 -24.63
C GLN A 317 5.60 -12.32 -25.48
N PRO A 318 5.98 -11.41 -26.41
CA PRO A 318 7.20 -11.54 -27.16
C PRO A 318 8.42 -11.60 -26.25
N GLN A 319 9.35 -12.51 -26.54
CA GLN A 319 10.63 -12.65 -25.84
C GLN A 319 11.77 -12.48 -26.84
N HIS A 320 12.88 -11.84 -26.41
CA HIS A 320 14.05 -11.65 -27.25
C HIS A 320 15.06 -12.79 -27.13
N ASP A 321 15.09 -13.45 -25.98
CA ASP A 321 15.99 -14.57 -25.73
C ASP A 321 15.41 -15.58 -24.72
N ALA A 322 16.05 -16.74 -24.62
CA ALA A 322 15.68 -17.79 -23.67
C ALA A 322 15.76 -17.33 -22.22
N ALA A 323 16.75 -16.49 -21.87
CA ALA A 323 16.92 -15.99 -20.52
C ALA A 323 15.76 -15.08 -20.10
N GLN A 324 15.23 -14.26 -21.01
CA GLN A 324 14.05 -13.46 -20.75
C GLN A 324 12.80 -14.34 -20.62
N GLY A 325 12.64 -15.35 -21.47
CA GLY A 325 11.56 -16.34 -21.40
C GLY A 325 11.56 -17.06 -20.05
N ARG A 326 12.73 -17.53 -19.59
CA ARG A 326 12.89 -18.18 -18.30
C ARG A 326 12.54 -17.24 -17.14
N ARG A 327 12.98 -15.98 -17.18
CA ARG A 327 12.61 -14.97 -16.17
C ARG A 327 11.09 -14.76 -16.12
N THR A 328 10.45 -14.57 -17.28
CA THR A 328 8.99 -14.38 -17.36
C THR A 328 8.23 -15.58 -16.77
N ALA A 329 8.67 -16.79 -17.05
CA ALA A 329 8.08 -18.00 -16.49
C ALA A 329 8.27 -18.09 -14.98
N THR A 330 9.49 -17.80 -14.48
CA THR A 330 9.82 -17.80 -13.06
C THR A 330 8.99 -16.76 -12.30
N ASP A 331 8.92 -15.53 -12.78
CA ASP A 331 8.18 -14.45 -12.14
C ASP A 331 6.67 -14.74 -12.10
N THR A 332 6.14 -15.37 -13.16
CA THR A 332 4.74 -15.78 -13.22
C THR A 332 4.45 -16.87 -12.17
N LEU A 333 5.32 -17.87 -12.05
CA LEU A 333 5.15 -18.95 -11.11
C LEU A 333 5.28 -18.44 -9.65
N ARG A 334 6.28 -17.60 -9.36
CA ARG A 334 6.45 -16.93 -8.06
C ARG A 334 5.23 -16.13 -7.64
N LYS A 335 4.70 -15.34 -8.56
CA LYS A 335 3.50 -14.54 -8.29
C LYS A 335 2.32 -15.42 -7.89
N ARG A 336 2.14 -16.57 -8.52
CA ARG A 336 1.09 -17.52 -8.15
C ARG A 336 1.33 -18.17 -6.79
N LEU A 337 2.57 -18.53 -6.48
CA LEU A 337 2.94 -19.06 -5.16
C LEU A 337 2.69 -18.05 -4.03
N GLN A 338 2.96 -16.78 -4.27
CA GLN A 338 2.67 -15.71 -3.30
C GLN A 338 1.17 -15.54 -3.00
N GLU A 339 0.28 -15.95 -3.90
CA GLU A 339 -1.16 -15.93 -3.72
C GLU A 339 -1.70 -17.20 -3.00
N LEU A 340 -0.85 -18.16 -2.66
CA LEU A 340 -1.26 -19.43 -2.02
C LEU A 340 -1.89 -19.23 -0.66
N VAL A 341 -1.31 -18.35 0.17
CA VAL A 341 -1.81 -18.04 1.51
C VAL A 341 -2.00 -16.54 1.64
N GLU A 342 -3.24 -16.13 1.72
CA GLU A 342 -3.64 -14.77 2.09
C GLU A 342 -4.26 -14.78 3.49
N ALA A 343 -4.10 -13.70 4.23
CA ALA A 343 -4.62 -13.60 5.58
C ALA A 343 -5.16 -12.19 5.87
N THR A 344 -6.17 -12.13 6.70
CA THR A 344 -6.58 -10.91 7.39
C THR A 344 -6.33 -11.07 8.88
N GLY A 345 -5.92 -9.99 9.54
CA GLY A 345 -5.73 -10.01 10.98
C GLY A 345 -5.96 -8.65 11.59
N THR A 346 -6.20 -8.63 12.89
CA THR A 346 -6.36 -7.42 13.69
C THR A 346 -5.43 -7.48 14.89
N THR A 347 -4.80 -6.36 15.18
CA THR A 347 -3.95 -6.17 16.34
C THR A 347 -4.31 -4.88 17.08
N VAL A 348 -3.74 -4.66 18.26
CA VAL A 348 -3.79 -3.34 18.89
C VAL A 348 -3.28 -2.28 17.92
N GLY A 349 -3.67 -1.04 18.12
CA GLY A 349 -3.22 0.05 17.24
C GLY A 349 -1.70 0.15 17.19
N LEU A 350 -1.11 -0.08 16.04
CA LEU A 350 0.32 0.07 15.76
C LEU A 350 0.51 1.20 14.75
N PRO A 351 0.80 2.44 15.17
CA PRO A 351 0.78 3.63 14.30
C PRO A 351 1.72 3.56 13.10
N ASP A 352 2.81 2.83 13.23
CA ASP A 352 3.85 2.65 12.22
C ASP A 352 3.76 1.33 11.45
N LEU A 353 2.71 0.55 11.66
CA LEU A 353 2.42 -0.60 10.81
C LEU A 353 1.76 -0.13 9.50
N ARG A 354 2.45 -0.30 8.39
CA ARG A 354 2.05 0.20 7.07
C ARG A 354 1.96 -0.92 6.04
N ALA A 355 1.21 -0.68 4.99
CA ALA A 355 1.29 -1.48 3.78
C ALA A 355 2.72 -1.43 3.18
N GLY A 356 3.14 -2.50 2.54
CA GLY A 356 4.51 -2.62 2.03
C GLY A 356 5.53 -3.17 3.04
N LEU A 357 5.17 -3.32 4.32
CA LEU A 357 6.03 -3.93 5.33
C LEU A 357 5.81 -5.44 5.41
N THR A 358 6.76 -6.12 6.05
CA THR A 358 6.67 -7.56 6.35
C THR A 358 6.41 -7.75 7.85
N LEU A 359 5.49 -8.66 8.17
CA LEU A 359 5.20 -9.12 9.52
C LEU A 359 5.70 -10.55 9.69
N ARG A 360 6.14 -10.90 10.90
CA ARG A 360 6.36 -12.29 11.30
C ARG A 360 5.19 -12.73 12.18
N ILE A 361 4.44 -13.73 11.72
CA ILE A 361 3.33 -14.34 12.47
C ILE A 361 3.83 -15.62 13.09
N VAL A 362 3.59 -15.80 14.39
CA VAL A 362 4.02 -16.97 15.15
C VAL A 362 2.89 -17.59 15.97
N GLY A 363 3.04 -18.84 16.39
CA GLY A 363 2.05 -19.55 17.22
C GLY A 363 0.93 -20.27 16.45
N LEU A 364 1.04 -20.38 15.11
CA LEU A 364 -0.01 -20.99 14.26
C LEU A 364 0.47 -22.26 13.52
N GLY A 365 1.49 -22.95 14.05
CA GLY A 365 2.09 -24.12 13.41
C GLY A 365 2.83 -23.78 12.12
N ALA A 366 3.49 -24.77 11.51
CA ALA A 366 4.31 -24.56 10.32
C ALA A 366 3.51 -24.06 9.10
N ARG A 367 2.24 -24.45 8.99
CA ARG A 367 1.39 -24.11 7.84
C ARG A 367 1.05 -22.62 7.75
N PHE A 368 0.81 -21.96 8.88
CA PHE A 368 0.33 -20.57 8.92
C PHE A 368 1.24 -19.61 9.69
N SER A 369 2.25 -20.09 10.41
CA SER A 369 3.33 -19.24 10.92
C SER A 369 4.28 -18.89 9.80
N GLY A 370 4.95 -17.73 9.87
CA GLY A 370 5.94 -17.31 8.89
C GLY A 370 5.91 -15.81 8.62
N ASN A 371 6.58 -15.40 7.56
CA ASN A 371 6.61 -14.02 7.13
C ASN A 371 5.41 -13.69 6.23
N TYR A 372 4.81 -12.54 6.46
CA TYR A 372 3.66 -12.05 5.72
C TYR A 372 3.91 -10.65 5.21
N PHE A 373 3.81 -10.46 3.91
CA PHE A 373 3.85 -9.14 3.28
C PHE A 373 2.48 -8.45 3.42
N VAL A 374 2.48 -7.28 4.02
CA VAL A 374 1.26 -6.49 4.26
C VAL A 374 0.84 -5.76 2.99
N LYS A 375 -0.29 -6.13 2.43
CA LYS A 375 -0.86 -5.50 1.22
C LYS A 375 -1.66 -4.25 1.54
N LYS A 376 -2.34 -4.26 2.68
CA LYS A 376 -3.23 -3.18 3.12
C LYS A 376 -3.27 -3.12 4.63
N THR A 377 -3.31 -1.90 5.20
CA THR A 377 -3.66 -1.67 6.60
C THR A 377 -4.87 -0.75 6.70
N THR A 378 -5.64 -0.93 7.76
CA THR A 378 -6.74 -0.04 8.15
C THR A 378 -6.59 0.24 9.64
N HIS A 379 -6.32 1.50 9.96
CA HIS A 379 -6.24 1.99 11.32
C HIS A 379 -7.56 2.64 11.68
N THR A 380 -8.19 2.22 12.77
CA THR A 380 -9.49 2.74 13.19
C THR A 380 -9.41 3.24 14.62
N PHE A 381 -9.84 4.48 14.82
CA PHE A 381 -10.14 5.10 16.11
C PHE A 381 -11.64 5.30 16.21
N ASP A 382 -12.25 4.68 17.19
CA ASP A 382 -13.67 4.79 17.51
C ASP A 382 -13.90 4.68 19.02
N ALA A 383 -15.15 4.56 19.45
CA ALA A 383 -15.51 4.36 20.87
C ALA A 383 -14.92 3.06 21.46
N GLY A 384 -14.53 2.08 20.63
CA GLY A 384 -13.86 0.85 21.03
C GLY A 384 -12.34 0.97 21.17
N GLY A 385 -11.78 2.14 20.92
CA GLY A 385 -10.35 2.41 21.01
C GLY A 385 -9.63 2.42 19.66
N TYR A 386 -8.32 2.14 19.69
CA TYR A 386 -7.47 2.13 18.51
C TYR A 386 -7.07 0.71 18.11
N ARG A 387 -7.35 0.35 16.87
CA ARG A 387 -7.01 -0.97 16.27
C ARG A 387 -6.37 -0.81 14.91
N THR A 388 -5.52 -1.77 14.57
CA THR A 388 -4.95 -1.91 13.23
C THR A 388 -5.38 -3.25 12.65
N LYS A 389 -6.15 -3.21 11.57
CA LYS A 389 -6.49 -4.36 10.74
C LYS A 389 -5.53 -4.40 9.55
N PHE A 390 -5.10 -5.58 9.15
CA PHE A 390 -4.24 -5.75 7.99
C PHE A 390 -4.71 -6.89 7.09
N THR A 391 -4.38 -6.78 5.81
CA THR A 391 -4.48 -7.85 4.83
C THR A 391 -3.07 -8.14 4.34
N ALA A 392 -2.67 -9.40 4.37
CA ALA A 392 -1.31 -9.79 4.03
C ALA A 392 -1.29 -11.11 3.25
N ARG A 393 -0.21 -11.33 2.51
CA ARG A 393 0.08 -12.60 1.86
C ARG A 393 1.32 -13.21 2.49
N ARG A 394 1.38 -14.54 2.54
CA ARG A 394 2.56 -15.22 3.05
C ARG A 394 3.70 -15.09 2.04
N GLU A 395 4.87 -14.73 2.55
CA GLU A 395 6.11 -14.69 1.79
C GLU A 395 6.96 -15.93 2.09
N ALA A 396 7.90 -16.21 1.19
CA ALA A 396 8.94 -17.19 1.46
C ALA A 396 9.73 -16.84 2.73
N PRO A 397 10.29 -17.83 3.47
CA PRO A 397 11.31 -17.54 4.46
C PRO A 397 12.48 -16.85 3.79
N LEU A 398 13.01 -15.86 4.47
CA LEU A 398 14.22 -15.13 4.05
C LEU A 398 15.45 -15.97 4.32
#